data_d17d43ea42af312a2b3618aefd50e693
#
_entry.id   d17d43ea42af312a2b3618aefd50e693
#
_cell.length_a   1.000
_cell.length_b   1.000
_cell.length_c   1.000
_cell.angle_alpha   90.00
_cell.angle_beta   90.00
_cell.angle_gamma   90.00
#
_symmetry.space_group_name_H-M   'P 1'
#
loop_
_entity.id
_entity.type
_entity.pdbx_description
1 polymer ?
#
loop_
_entity_poly.entity_id
_entity_poly.type
_entity_poly.pdbx_seq_one_letter_code
_entity_poly.pdbx_strand_id
1 'polypeptide(L)'
;VINFDCHAHVYEHIRAVPGARYVPHAPAPLDTWLRLQSDHGLRGGVIVQVSFLGTDNSQLLKALSLLDQDRFAGIACLGMDTPESDLRDLAVAGVRGVRWNLVAGAALPDPADRQVRRFLDLLRAHGMHVEVQLESDRWADYLPALAGSPVAVVIDHMGLPISQDAQAEPWLDALEACPNRERFFVKLSAPYRGTRDTRAHLDRLTGLLPAGRFVWGSDWPHTRFEHAASFAEGLQEVAARFDDTQAARSLYGIRV
;
A
#
# COMPACT_ATOMS: atom_id res chain seq x y z
N VAL A 1 16.51 5.14 8.44
CA VAL A 1 15.90 4.32 9.52
C VAL A 1 14.46 4.02 9.16
N ILE A 2 14.06 2.75 9.22
CA ILE A 2 12.67 2.33 9.08
C ILE A 2 12.05 2.28 10.48
N ASN A 3 10.95 3.00 10.67
CA ASN A 3 10.25 3.11 11.94
C ASN A 3 8.86 2.47 11.90
N PHE A 4 8.30 2.21 10.71
CA PHE A 4 6.92 1.78 10.55
C PHE A 4 6.81 0.61 9.58
N ASP A 5 5.88 -0.29 9.86
CA ASP A 5 5.42 -1.28 8.87
C ASP A 5 4.18 -0.72 8.16
N CYS A 6 4.36 -0.10 7.01
CA CYS A 6 3.29 0.57 6.29
C CYS A 6 2.49 -0.36 5.34
N HIS A 7 2.66 -1.68 5.46
CA HIS A 7 1.85 -2.64 4.72
C HIS A 7 1.83 -4.00 5.40
N ALA A 8 0.79 -4.27 6.17
CA ALA A 8 0.50 -5.60 6.70
C ALA A 8 -1.00 -5.90 6.59
N HIS A 9 -1.35 -7.17 6.64
CA HIS A 9 -2.74 -7.64 6.62
C HIS A 9 -3.07 -8.31 7.96
N VAL A 10 -4.10 -7.81 8.64
CA VAL A 10 -4.58 -8.35 9.92
C VAL A 10 -6.01 -8.83 9.76
N TYR A 11 -6.26 -10.09 10.11
CA TYR A 11 -7.59 -10.69 10.09
C TYR A 11 -7.65 -11.89 11.05
N GLU A 12 -8.71 -11.94 11.85
CA GLU A 12 -8.98 -13.01 12.83
C GLU A 12 -9.78 -14.16 12.21
N HIS A 13 -10.60 -13.85 11.18
CA HIS A 13 -11.51 -14.80 10.57
C HIS A 13 -11.37 -14.80 9.05
N ILE A 14 -11.30 -15.99 8.48
CA ILE A 14 -11.23 -16.21 7.04
C ILE A 14 -12.65 -16.34 6.50
N ARG A 15 -13.22 -15.22 6.04
CA ARG A 15 -14.56 -15.14 5.42
C ARG A 15 -14.45 -14.59 4.01
N ALA A 16 -13.93 -15.43 3.11
CA ALA A 16 -13.69 -15.00 1.75
C ALA A 16 -15.01 -14.69 1.01
N VAL A 17 -15.00 -13.57 0.27
CA VAL A 17 -16.10 -13.24 -0.62
C VAL A 17 -16.17 -14.22 -1.80
N PRO A 18 -17.35 -14.44 -2.40
CA PRO A 18 -17.46 -15.25 -3.62
C PRO A 18 -16.52 -14.74 -4.71
N GLY A 19 -15.78 -15.67 -5.34
CA GLY A 19 -14.81 -15.32 -6.39
C GLY A 19 -13.49 -14.72 -5.90
N ALA A 20 -13.20 -14.76 -4.60
CA ALA A 20 -11.90 -14.37 -4.08
C ALA A 20 -10.77 -15.12 -4.81
N ARG A 21 -9.73 -14.39 -5.24
CA ARG A 21 -8.60 -14.95 -6.00
C ARG A 21 -7.75 -15.93 -5.20
N TYR A 22 -7.84 -15.87 -3.90
CA TYR A 22 -7.22 -16.80 -2.96
C TYR A 22 -7.96 -16.79 -1.62
N VAL A 23 -7.77 -17.86 -0.86
CA VAL A 23 -8.24 -17.96 0.53
C VAL A 23 -7.04 -18.41 1.36
N PRO A 24 -6.62 -17.65 2.39
CA PRO A 24 -5.49 -18.03 3.23
C PRO A 24 -5.82 -19.30 4.05
N HIS A 25 -4.78 -20.02 4.46
CA HIS A 25 -4.92 -21.26 5.25
C HIS A 25 -5.04 -20.99 6.76
N ALA A 26 -4.58 -19.85 7.22
CA ALA A 26 -4.58 -19.48 8.63
C ALA A 26 -4.94 -18.00 8.83
N PRO A 27 -5.51 -17.61 9.97
CA PRO A 27 -5.69 -16.21 10.34
C PRO A 27 -4.34 -15.50 10.53
N ALA A 28 -4.39 -14.18 10.45
CA ALA A 28 -3.28 -13.28 10.71
C ALA A 28 -3.64 -12.33 11.85
N PRO A 29 -3.51 -12.78 13.12
CA PRO A 29 -4.03 -12.04 14.28
C PRO A 29 -3.22 -10.76 14.57
N LEU A 30 -3.91 -9.74 15.09
CA LEU A 30 -3.32 -8.45 15.43
C LEU A 30 -2.15 -8.57 16.41
N ASP A 31 -2.28 -9.37 17.45
CA ASP A 31 -1.25 -9.53 18.48
C ASP A 31 0.05 -10.15 17.94
N THR A 32 -0.04 -11.00 16.92
CA THR A 32 1.13 -11.57 16.26
C THR A 32 1.88 -10.50 15.47
N TRP A 33 1.17 -9.65 14.72
CA TRP A 33 1.79 -8.53 14.01
C TRP A 33 2.44 -7.52 14.98
N LEU A 34 1.77 -7.20 16.08
CA LEU A 34 2.31 -6.28 17.09
C LEU A 34 3.58 -6.83 17.75
N ARG A 35 3.65 -8.15 18.00
CA ARG A 35 4.90 -8.79 18.49
C ARG A 35 6.02 -8.66 17.47
N LEU A 36 5.77 -8.96 16.19
CA LEU A 36 6.76 -8.81 15.12
C LEU A 36 7.29 -7.37 15.05
N GLN A 37 6.43 -6.37 15.15
CA GLN A 37 6.86 -4.97 15.20
C GLN A 37 7.76 -4.68 16.40
N SER A 38 7.35 -5.12 17.60
CA SER A 38 8.12 -4.95 18.84
C SER A 38 9.49 -5.61 18.74
N ASP A 39 9.56 -6.84 18.25
CA ASP A 39 10.79 -7.63 18.13
C ASP A 39 11.79 -6.98 17.16
N HIS A 40 11.32 -6.17 16.24
CA HIS A 40 12.14 -5.46 15.25
C HIS A 40 12.27 -3.96 15.52
N GLY A 41 11.80 -3.46 16.67
CA GLY A 41 11.95 -2.08 17.10
C GLY A 41 11.10 -1.07 16.29
N LEU A 42 10.06 -1.53 15.62
CA LEU A 42 9.14 -0.65 14.90
C LEU A 42 8.18 0.06 15.86
N ARG A 43 7.78 1.27 15.50
CA ARG A 43 7.00 2.16 16.40
C ARG A 43 5.52 2.18 16.10
N GLY A 44 5.11 1.67 14.94
CA GLY A 44 3.72 1.65 14.49
C GLY A 44 3.62 1.14 13.07
N GLY A 45 2.45 1.30 12.46
CA GLY A 45 2.26 0.82 11.08
C GLY A 45 0.86 0.97 10.53
N VAL A 46 0.63 0.32 9.40
CA VAL A 46 -0.58 0.44 8.61
C VAL A 46 -1.16 -0.94 8.30
N ILE A 47 -2.41 -1.14 8.69
CA ILE A 47 -3.16 -2.34 8.34
C ILE A 47 -3.86 -2.08 7.01
N VAL A 48 -3.54 -2.87 6.01
CA VAL A 48 -4.16 -2.80 4.69
C VAL A 48 -5.23 -3.89 4.58
N GLN A 49 -6.43 -3.50 4.19
CA GLN A 49 -7.52 -4.45 3.96
C GLN A 49 -7.11 -5.51 2.94
N VAL A 50 -7.32 -6.76 3.30
CA VAL A 50 -6.98 -7.90 2.47
C VAL A 50 -8.05 -8.16 1.41
N SER A 51 -7.63 -8.50 0.19
CA SER A 51 -8.57 -8.55 -0.95
C SER A 51 -9.61 -9.67 -0.88
N PHE A 52 -9.34 -10.77 -0.18
CA PHE A 52 -10.32 -11.87 -0.07
C PHE A 52 -11.54 -11.51 0.79
N LEU A 53 -11.48 -10.47 1.62
CA LEU A 53 -12.62 -9.94 2.38
C LEU A 53 -13.42 -8.89 1.58
N GLY A 54 -13.00 -8.54 0.37
CA GLY A 54 -13.67 -7.53 -0.44
C GLY A 54 -13.80 -6.20 0.30
N THR A 55 -14.99 -5.62 0.26
CA THR A 55 -15.31 -4.34 0.91
C THR A 55 -15.81 -4.47 2.35
N ASP A 56 -15.78 -5.68 2.94
CA ASP A 56 -16.08 -5.85 4.36
C ASP A 56 -14.87 -5.47 5.21
N ASN A 57 -14.80 -4.21 5.60
CA ASN A 57 -13.72 -3.65 6.43
C ASN A 57 -13.93 -3.86 7.94
N SER A 58 -14.88 -4.68 8.37
CA SER A 58 -15.24 -4.85 9.79
C SER A 58 -14.06 -5.32 10.65
N GLN A 59 -13.22 -6.23 10.16
CA GLN A 59 -12.05 -6.71 10.88
C GLN A 59 -10.94 -5.66 10.95
N LEU A 60 -10.73 -4.89 9.88
CA LEU A 60 -9.84 -3.73 9.86
C LEU A 60 -10.25 -2.71 10.92
N LEU A 61 -11.52 -2.31 10.95
CA LEU A 61 -12.04 -1.33 11.90
C LEU A 61 -11.96 -1.83 13.34
N LYS A 62 -12.22 -3.12 13.57
CA LYS A 62 -12.04 -3.74 14.88
C LYS A 62 -10.58 -3.67 15.33
N ALA A 63 -9.63 -3.99 14.46
CA ALA A 63 -8.21 -3.88 14.79
C ALA A 63 -7.82 -2.44 15.12
N LEU A 64 -8.23 -1.47 14.30
CA LEU A 64 -7.94 -0.04 14.53
C LEU A 64 -8.52 0.48 15.84
N SER A 65 -9.69 0.00 16.27
CA SER A 65 -10.30 0.40 17.56
C SER A 65 -9.50 -0.02 18.80
N LEU A 66 -8.54 -0.93 18.64
CA LEU A 66 -7.64 -1.40 19.70
C LEU A 66 -6.27 -0.71 19.67
N LEU A 67 -6.03 0.16 18.68
CA LEU A 67 -4.73 0.75 18.41
C LEU A 67 -4.73 2.26 18.63
N ASP A 68 -3.55 2.77 18.97
CA ASP A 68 -3.30 4.21 19.06
C ASP A 68 -3.20 4.83 17.64
N GLN A 69 -4.10 5.72 17.31
CA GLN A 69 -4.17 6.39 16.00
C GLN A 69 -2.99 7.35 15.74
N ASP A 70 -2.22 7.74 16.74
CA ASP A 70 -0.97 8.47 16.52
C ASP A 70 0.15 7.56 16.00
N ARG A 71 -0.01 6.24 16.11
CA ARG A 71 0.97 5.23 15.71
C ARG A 71 0.51 4.29 14.60
N PHE A 72 -0.80 4.13 14.44
CA PHE A 72 -1.37 3.14 13.53
C PHE A 72 -2.48 3.75 12.67
N ALA A 73 -2.56 3.28 11.43
CA ALA A 73 -3.58 3.67 10.48
C ALA A 73 -4.12 2.47 9.70
N GLY A 74 -5.21 2.68 8.97
CA GLY A 74 -5.83 1.67 8.12
C GLY A 74 -5.97 2.11 6.67
N ILE A 75 -5.96 1.15 5.77
CA ILE A 75 -6.29 1.30 4.35
C ILE A 75 -7.45 0.37 4.04
N ALA A 76 -8.58 0.95 3.65
CA ALA A 76 -9.81 0.22 3.37
C ALA A 76 -9.92 -0.21 1.90
N CYS A 77 -10.75 -1.22 1.61
CA CYS A 77 -11.25 -1.49 0.27
C CYS A 77 -12.70 -0.99 0.16
N LEU A 78 -12.98 -0.12 -0.81
CA LEU A 78 -14.27 0.54 -0.95
C LEU A 78 -14.76 0.50 -2.40
N GLY A 79 -16.07 0.52 -2.58
CA GLY A 79 -16.70 0.81 -3.86
C GLY A 79 -16.65 2.30 -4.21
N MET A 80 -16.70 2.63 -5.50
CA MET A 80 -16.70 4.01 -5.97
C MET A 80 -18.01 4.76 -5.63
N ASP A 81 -19.03 4.04 -5.20
CA ASP A 81 -20.34 4.53 -4.78
C ASP A 81 -20.48 4.70 -3.26
N THR A 82 -19.39 4.47 -2.51
CA THR A 82 -19.38 4.62 -1.05
C THR A 82 -19.89 6.01 -0.66
N PRO A 83 -20.90 6.10 0.22
CA PRO A 83 -21.44 7.38 0.70
C PRO A 83 -20.38 8.22 1.43
N GLU A 84 -20.51 9.54 1.36
CA GLU A 84 -19.61 10.45 2.07
C GLU A 84 -19.68 10.27 3.60
N SER A 85 -20.86 9.93 4.14
CA SER A 85 -21.01 9.61 5.56
C SER A 85 -20.07 8.49 6.01
N ASP A 86 -19.98 7.44 5.20
CA ASP A 86 -19.16 6.27 5.51
C ASP A 86 -17.66 6.60 5.42
N LEU A 87 -17.26 7.44 4.44
CA LEU A 87 -15.89 7.94 4.34
C LEU A 87 -15.49 8.75 5.58
N ARG A 88 -16.39 9.61 6.07
CA ARG A 88 -16.16 10.36 7.30
C ARG A 88 -15.99 9.45 8.51
N ASP A 89 -16.86 8.46 8.65
CA ASP A 89 -16.82 7.53 9.78
C ASP A 89 -15.55 6.66 9.73
N LEU A 90 -15.11 6.24 8.54
CA LEU A 90 -13.84 5.57 8.32
C LEU A 90 -12.64 6.46 8.69
N ALA A 91 -12.67 7.75 8.32
CA ALA A 91 -11.60 8.69 8.67
C ALA A 91 -11.48 8.87 10.19
N VAL A 92 -12.60 8.96 10.89
CA VAL A 92 -12.67 9.03 12.37
C VAL A 92 -12.12 7.75 13.00
N ALA A 93 -12.38 6.59 12.39
CA ALA A 93 -11.89 5.30 12.85
C ALA A 93 -10.39 5.06 12.57
N GLY A 94 -9.69 6.01 11.94
CA GLY A 94 -8.24 5.88 11.66
C GLY A 94 -7.90 5.37 10.26
N VAL A 95 -8.86 5.27 9.35
CA VAL A 95 -8.58 4.98 7.94
C VAL A 95 -8.00 6.23 7.27
N ARG A 96 -6.90 6.06 6.50
CA ARG A 96 -6.17 7.14 5.84
C ARG A 96 -6.07 6.98 4.33
N GLY A 97 -6.57 5.89 3.79
CA GLY A 97 -6.57 5.66 2.35
C GLY A 97 -7.41 4.49 1.93
N VAL A 98 -7.49 4.32 0.63
CA VAL A 98 -8.25 3.26 -0.04
C VAL A 98 -7.34 2.47 -0.96
N ARG A 99 -7.43 1.15 -0.91
CA ARG A 99 -6.65 0.26 -1.78
C ARG A 99 -7.42 -0.08 -3.05
N TRP A 100 -6.76 0.14 -4.18
CA TRP A 100 -7.15 -0.37 -5.49
C TRP A 100 -6.26 -1.56 -5.86
N ASN A 101 -6.76 -2.76 -5.66
CA ASN A 101 -6.06 -3.98 -6.06
C ASN A 101 -6.47 -4.35 -7.49
N LEU A 102 -5.68 -3.87 -8.46
CA LEU A 102 -5.99 -3.92 -9.89
C LEU A 102 -5.25 -5.02 -10.66
N VAL A 103 -4.59 -5.94 -9.94
CA VAL A 103 -3.89 -7.07 -10.59
C VAL A 103 -4.85 -8.08 -11.22
N ALA A 104 -4.29 -8.98 -12.02
CA ALA A 104 -5.01 -10.04 -12.73
C ALA A 104 -6.08 -9.50 -13.73
N GLY A 105 -5.72 -8.42 -14.42
CA GLY A 105 -6.58 -7.85 -15.49
C GLY A 105 -7.80 -7.08 -14.99
N ALA A 106 -7.85 -6.69 -13.71
CA ALA A 106 -8.92 -5.85 -13.22
C ALA A 106 -8.99 -4.52 -13.98
N ALA A 107 -10.19 -3.99 -14.18
CA ALA A 107 -10.40 -2.72 -14.86
C ALA A 107 -9.72 -1.58 -14.10
N LEU A 108 -9.06 -0.68 -14.82
CA LEU A 108 -8.41 0.50 -14.25
C LEU A 108 -9.45 1.61 -14.07
N PRO A 109 -9.65 2.13 -12.85
CA PRO A 109 -10.52 3.29 -12.63
C PRO A 109 -9.98 4.51 -13.40
N ASP A 110 -10.74 5.03 -14.36
CA ASP A 110 -10.33 6.20 -15.13
C ASP A 110 -10.57 7.49 -14.32
N PRO A 111 -9.53 8.25 -13.95
CA PRO A 111 -9.70 9.52 -13.25
C PRO A 111 -10.45 10.59 -14.04
N ALA A 112 -10.64 10.43 -15.36
CA ALA A 112 -11.48 11.29 -16.17
C ALA A 112 -12.97 10.94 -16.04
N ASP A 113 -13.31 9.72 -15.64
CA ASP A 113 -14.68 9.33 -15.35
C ASP A 113 -15.28 10.15 -14.19
N ARG A 114 -16.53 10.57 -14.35
CA ARG A 114 -17.21 11.44 -13.36
C ARG A 114 -17.35 10.78 -11.99
N GLN A 115 -17.61 9.47 -11.95
CA GLN A 115 -17.78 8.74 -10.68
C GLN A 115 -16.44 8.59 -9.95
N VAL A 116 -15.39 8.24 -10.69
CA VAL A 116 -14.02 8.11 -10.13
C VAL A 116 -13.53 9.47 -9.64
N ARG A 117 -13.72 10.54 -10.41
CA ARG A 117 -13.33 11.90 -10.02
C ARG A 117 -14.04 12.33 -8.75
N ARG A 118 -15.37 12.14 -8.68
CA ARG A 118 -16.13 12.44 -7.46
C ARG A 118 -15.60 11.67 -6.26
N PHE A 119 -15.33 10.38 -6.42
CA PHE A 119 -14.79 9.56 -5.34
C PHE A 119 -13.43 10.07 -4.86
N LEU A 120 -12.51 10.39 -5.78
CA LEU A 120 -11.20 10.97 -5.43
C LEU A 120 -11.33 12.33 -4.73
N ASP A 121 -12.29 13.17 -5.14
CA ASP A 121 -12.56 14.45 -4.47
C ASP A 121 -13.08 14.25 -3.04
N LEU A 122 -13.93 13.26 -2.82
CA LEU A 122 -14.39 12.88 -1.49
C LEU A 122 -13.25 12.33 -0.62
N LEU A 123 -12.38 11.49 -1.17
CA LEU A 123 -11.19 11.02 -0.46
C LEU A 123 -10.31 12.20 -0.02
N ARG A 124 -10.09 13.18 -0.91
CA ARG A 124 -9.34 14.40 -0.59
C ARG A 124 -10.00 15.18 0.56
N ALA A 125 -11.32 15.34 0.53
CA ALA A 125 -12.06 16.07 1.56
C ALA A 125 -11.91 15.43 2.95
N HIS A 126 -11.70 14.12 3.01
CA HIS A 126 -11.50 13.37 4.26
C HIS A 126 -10.01 13.04 4.55
N GLY A 127 -9.06 13.65 3.83
CA GLY A 127 -7.63 13.45 4.06
C GLY A 127 -7.13 12.03 3.74
N MET A 128 -7.79 11.34 2.82
CA MET A 128 -7.44 9.99 2.38
C MET A 128 -6.68 10.01 1.05
N HIS A 129 -5.83 9.01 0.85
CA HIS A 129 -5.10 8.77 -0.38
C HIS A 129 -5.51 7.44 -1.04
N VAL A 130 -4.92 7.13 -2.19
CA VAL A 130 -5.15 5.85 -2.90
C VAL A 130 -3.85 5.05 -2.94
N GLU A 131 -3.92 3.76 -2.59
CA GLU A 131 -2.85 2.79 -2.75
C GLU A 131 -3.19 1.85 -3.90
N VAL A 132 -2.29 1.71 -4.87
CA VAL A 132 -2.55 0.96 -6.10
C VAL A 132 -1.58 -0.21 -6.22
N GLN A 133 -2.13 -1.42 -6.30
CA GLN A 133 -1.39 -2.61 -6.67
C GLN A 133 -1.72 -2.96 -8.12
N LEU A 134 -0.70 -2.92 -8.98
CA LEU A 134 -0.84 -3.11 -10.42
C LEU A 134 0.45 -3.74 -10.97
N GLU A 135 0.32 -4.57 -12.01
CA GLU A 135 1.45 -5.15 -12.71
C GLU A 135 2.25 -4.09 -13.47
N SER A 136 3.57 -4.29 -13.55
CA SER A 136 4.52 -3.33 -14.11
C SER A 136 4.19 -2.88 -15.52
N ASP A 137 3.85 -3.79 -16.40
CA ASP A 137 3.53 -3.53 -17.80
C ASP A 137 2.27 -2.66 -18.00
N ARG A 138 1.38 -2.64 -17.01
CA ARG A 138 0.15 -1.85 -17.05
C ARG A 138 0.31 -0.44 -16.47
N TRP A 139 1.36 -0.17 -15.73
CA TRP A 139 1.64 1.15 -15.19
C TRP A 139 1.94 2.19 -16.25
N ALA A 140 2.57 1.79 -17.37
CA ALA A 140 2.92 2.71 -18.46
C ALA A 140 1.70 3.50 -18.97
N ASP A 141 0.55 2.85 -19.08
CA ASP A 141 -0.70 3.47 -19.52
C ASP A 141 -1.44 4.20 -18.38
N TYR A 142 -1.25 3.78 -17.13
CA TYR A 142 -2.04 4.27 -16.01
C TYR A 142 -1.41 5.44 -15.24
N LEU A 143 -0.08 5.50 -15.14
CA LEU A 143 0.62 6.58 -14.44
C LEU A 143 0.26 7.98 -14.95
N PRO A 144 0.22 8.23 -16.29
CA PRO A 144 -0.15 9.55 -16.81
C PRO A 144 -1.55 9.98 -16.39
N ALA A 145 -2.52 9.05 -16.34
CA ALA A 145 -3.87 9.33 -15.89
C ALA A 145 -3.92 9.70 -14.40
N LEU A 146 -3.11 9.06 -13.57
CA LEU A 146 -3.03 9.32 -12.12
C LEU A 146 -2.20 10.56 -11.76
N ALA A 147 -1.36 11.07 -12.66
CA ALA A 147 -0.53 12.26 -12.41
C ALA A 147 -1.33 13.51 -12.06
N GLY A 148 -2.58 13.59 -12.52
CA GLY A 148 -3.54 14.65 -12.19
C GLY A 148 -4.45 14.36 -10.99
N SER A 149 -4.24 13.26 -10.27
CA SER A 149 -5.09 12.88 -9.13
C SER A 149 -5.13 13.98 -8.06
N PRO A 150 -6.31 14.30 -7.48
CA PRO A 150 -6.42 15.27 -6.40
C PRO A 150 -5.86 14.76 -5.07
N VAL A 151 -5.60 13.47 -4.96
CA VAL A 151 -5.03 12.81 -3.77
C VAL A 151 -3.65 12.22 -4.09
N ALA A 152 -2.85 11.96 -3.05
CA ALA A 152 -1.61 11.21 -3.21
C ALA A 152 -1.91 9.80 -3.73
N VAL A 153 -1.00 9.27 -4.53
CA VAL A 153 -1.07 7.90 -5.05
C VAL A 153 0.15 7.14 -4.57
N VAL A 154 -0.09 6.01 -3.93
CA VAL A 154 0.96 5.11 -3.42
C VAL A 154 1.03 3.90 -4.33
N ILE A 155 2.22 3.62 -4.84
CA ILE A 155 2.51 2.46 -5.69
C ILE A 155 2.91 1.30 -4.77
N ASP A 156 2.05 0.28 -4.67
CA ASP A 156 2.31 -0.91 -3.86
C ASP A 156 3.44 -1.78 -4.46
N HIS A 157 4.23 -2.39 -3.58
CA HIS A 157 5.20 -3.44 -3.92
C HIS A 157 6.17 -3.05 -5.05
N MET A 158 6.69 -1.82 -4.99
CA MET A 158 7.63 -1.28 -6.00
C MET A 158 7.11 -1.40 -7.45
N GLY A 159 5.78 -1.34 -7.65
CA GLY A 159 5.15 -1.46 -8.96
C GLY A 159 5.16 -2.87 -9.53
N LEU A 160 5.40 -3.90 -8.73
CA LEU A 160 5.50 -5.32 -9.14
C LEU A 160 6.47 -5.50 -10.33
N PRO A 161 7.76 -5.23 -10.18
CA PRO A 161 8.72 -5.27 -11.28
C PRO A 161 8.81 -6.65 -11.90
N ILE A 162 8.84 -6.71 -13.23
CA ILE A 162 8.90 -7.95 -14.02
C ILE A 162 10.27 -8.21 -14.67
N SER A 163 11.08 -7.16 -14.84
CA SER A 163 12.44 -7.28 -15.34
C SER A 163 13.45 -7.38 -14.20
N GLN A 164 14.52 -8.16 -14.38
CA GLN A 164 15.68 -8.10 -13.47
C GLN A 164 16.57 -6.89 -13.77
N ASP A 165 16.52 -6.38 -14.98
CA ASP A 165 17.20 -5.14 -15.37
C ASP A 165 16.29 -3.94 -15.10
N ALA A 166 16.64 -3.14 -14.13
CA ALA A 166 15.89 -1.94 -13.78
C ALA A 166 15.86 -0.90 -14.92
N GLN A 167 16.80 -0.93 -15.86
CA GLN A 167 16.78 -0.06 -17.03
C GLN A 167 15.76 -0.50 -18.10
N ALA A 168 15.35 -1.76 -18.05
CA ALA A 168 14.32 -2.32 -18.92
C ALA A 168 12.96 -2.50 -18.22
N GLU A 169 12.76 -1.85 -17.09
CA GLU A 169 11.54 -1.97 -16.29
C GLU A 169 10.47 -0.96 -16.74
N PRO A 170 9.36 -1.40 -17.37
CA PRO A 170 8.42 -0.52 -18.07
C PRO A 170 7.81 0.57 -17.17
N TRP A 171 7.46 0.23 -15.93
CA TRP A 171 6.84 1.21 -15.05
C TRP A 171 7.82 2.30 -14.56
N LEU A 172 9.13 1.98 -14.46
CA LEU A 172 10.14 2.97 -14.11
C LEU A 172 10.37 3.96 -15.24
N ASP A 173 10.31 3.50 -16.51
CA ASP A 173 10.34 4.38 -17.68
C ASP A 173 9.12 5.30 -17.70
N ALA A 174 7.93 4.75 -17.40
CA ALA A 174 6.71 5.54 -17.32
C ALA A 174 6.76 6.57 -16.18
N LEU A 175 7.32 6.19 -15.01
CA LEU A 175 7.51 7.12 -13.89
C LEU A 175 8.50 8.24 -14.26
N GLU A 176 9.60 7.92 -14.93
CA GLU A 176 10.61 8.90 -15.38
C GLU A 176 10.02 9.91 -16.36
N ALA A 177 9.19 9.46 -17.28
CA ALA A 177 8.50 10.29 -18.25
C ALA A 177 7.30 11.08 -17.66
N CYS A 178 6.84 10.70 -16.46
CA CYS A 178 5.63 11.28 -15.87
C CYS A 178 5.90 12.70 -15.34
N PRO A 179 5.15 13.72 -15.79
CA PRO A 179 5.18 15.04 -15.17
C PRO A 179 4.62 14.94 -13.74
N ASN A 180 5.20 15.70 -12.80
CA ASN A 180 4.80 15.71 -11.39
C ASN A 180 4.97 14.34 -10.69
N ARG A 181 5.94 13.53 -11.13
CA ARG A 181 6.21 12.21 -10.54
C ARG A 181 6.49 12.27 -9.03
N GLU A 182 6.96 13.39 -8.52
CA GLU A 182 7.20 13.64 -7.11
C GLU A 182 5.91 13.58 -6.24
N ARG A 183 4.73 13.47 -6.86
CA ARG A 183 3.45 13.27 -6.15
C ARG A 183 3.19 11.82 -5.80
N PHE A 184 3.88 10.89 -6.48
CA PHE A 184 3.76 9.47 -6.18
C PHE A 184 4.60 9.09 -4.97
N PHE A 185 4.09 8.15 -4.22
CA PHE A 185 4.81 7.45 -3.16
C PHE A 185 5.01 5.99 -3.58
N VAL A 186 6.02 5.34 -3.06
CA VAL A 186 6.31 3.93 -3.37
C VAL A 186 6.47 3.14 -2.08
N LYS A 187 5.78 2.02 -1.98
CA LYS A 187 6.00 1.02 -0.93
C LYS A 187 7.15 0.09 -1.31
N LEU A 188 8.19 0.14 -0.52
CA LEU A 188 9.33 -0.77 -0.57
C LEU A 188 8.92 -2.05 0.17
N SER A 189 8.26 -2.96 -0.53
CA SER A 189 7.65 -4.15 0.07
C SER A 189 7.59 -5.30 -0.93
N ALA A 190 7.52 -6.53 -0.41
CA ALA A 190 7.22 -7.75 -1.14
C ALA A 190 8.01 -7.95 -2.47
N PRO A 191 9.36 -7.88 -2.48
CA PRO A 191 10.14 -8.11 -3.68
C PRO A 191 9.87 -9.49 -4.32
N TYR A 192 9.49 -10.46 -3.51
CA TYR A 192 9.14 -11.82 -3.94
C TYR A 192 7.88 -11.92 -4.80
N ARG A 193 7.06 -10.87 -4.89
CA ARG A 193 5.88 -10.80 -5.78
C ARG A 193 6.24 -10.42 -7.21
N GLY A 194 7.42 -9.90 -7.42
CA GLY A 194 7.97 -9.53 -8.72
C GLY A 194 9.35 -10.15 -8.93
N THR A 195 10.32 -9.38 -9.45
CA THR A 195 11.72 -9.78 -9.46
C THR A 195 12.29 -9.75 -8.05
N ARG A 196 13.00 -10.82 -7.64
CA ARG A 196 13.50 -10.95 -6.25
C ARG A 196 14.65 -10.03 -5.93
N ASP A 197 15.54 -9.78 -6.89
CA ASP A 197 16.65 -8.82 -6.71
C ASP A 197 16.19 -7.44 -7.15
N THR A 198 15.86 -6.60 -6.18
CA THR A 198 15.33 -5.26 -6.40
C THR A 198 16.35 -4.14 -6.18
N ARG A 199 17.63 -4.46 -5.94
CA ARG A 199 18.66 -3.44 -5.62
C ARG A 199 18.81 -2.40 -6.72
N ALA A 200 18.90 -2.83 -7.99
CA ALA A 200 18.98 -1.90 -9.12
C ALA A 200 17.70 -1.06 -9.29
N HIS A 201 16.52 -1.62 -8.98
CA HIS A 201 15.24 -0.90 -8.97
C HIS A 201 15.22 0.16 -7.87
N LEU A 202 15.69 -0.16 -6.67
CA LEU A 202 15.82 0.80 -5.57
C LEU A 202 16.78 1.94 -5.92
N ASP A 203 17.90 1.64 -6.58
CA ASP A 203 18.86 2.65 -7.04
C ASP A 203 18.21 3.60 -8.05
N ARG A 204 17.50 3.07 -9.03
CA ARG A 204 16.79 3.87 -10.03
C ARG A 204 15.68 4.71 -9.38
N LEU A 205 14.87 4.12 -8.50
CA LEU A 205 13.79 4.82 -7.78
C LEU A 205 14.31 6.01 -6.98
N THR A 206 15.45 5.86 -6.27
CA THR A 206 16.05 6.97 -5.52
C THR A 206 16.59 8.09 -6.40
N GLY A 207 16.90 7.79 -7.67
CA GLY A 207 17.23 8.80 -8.68
C GLY A 207 16.00 9.52 -9.24
N LEU A 208 14.82 8.89 -9.21
CA LEU A 208 13.60 9.44 -9.79
C LEU A 208 12.73 10.21 -8.78
N LEU A 209 12.72 9.80 -7.51
CA LEU A 209 11.85 10.33 -6.47
C LEU A 209 12.63 10.89 -5.28
N PRO A 210 12.15 11.97 -4.65
CA PRO A 210 12.73 12.48 -3.40
C PRO A 210 12.67 11.45 -2.27
N ALA A 211 13.61 11.50 -1.33
CA ALA A 211 13.72 10.57 -0.21
C ALA A 211 12.45 10.41 0.63
N GLY A 212 11.66 11.49 0.81
CA GLY A 212 10.40 11.47 1.55
C GLY A 212 9.21 10.85 0.79
N ARG A 213 9.44 10.06 -0.26
CA ARG A 213 8.41 9.39 -1.06
C ARG A 213 8.39 7.88 -0.89
N PHE A 214 9.16 7.35 0.05
CA PHE A 214 9.26 5.92 0.28
C PHE A 214 8.75 5.56 1.66
N VAL A 215 7.96 4.48 1.73
CA VAL A 215 7.59 3.79 2.96
C VAL A 215 7.92 2.32 2.82
N TRP A 216 8.31 1.68 3.92
CA TRP A 216 8.50 0.24 3.95
C TRP A 216 7.21 -0.48 4.36
N GLY A 217 7.03 -1.73 3.91
CA GLY A 217 5.97 -2.61 4.36
C GLY A 217 6.40 -4.06 4.33
N SER A 218 6.08 -4.79 5.38
CA SER A 218 6.41 -6.21 5.49
C SER A 218 5.65 -7.08 4.49
N ASP A 219 4.45 -6.68 4.13
CA ASP A 219 3.44 -7.52 3.45
C ASP A 219 3.08 -8.78 4.26
N TRP A 220 3.29 -8.72 5.61
CA TRP A 220 2.88 -9.80 6.49
C TRP A 220 1.35 -10.06 6.38
N PRO A 221 0.90 -11.32 6.34
CA PRO A 221 1.59 -12.58 6.60
C PRO A 221 2.22 -13.23 5.37
N HIS A 222 2.58 -12.46 4.34
CA HIS A 222 3.24 -12.93 3.10
C HIS A 222 2.37 -13.91 2.32
N THR A 223 1.08 -13.70 2.26
CA THR A 223 0.09 -14.61 1.69
C THR A 223 0.49 -15.15 0.32
N ARG A 224 0.48 -16.48 0.16
CA ARG A 224 0.98 -17.27 -0.96
C ARG A 224 2.51 -17.35 -1.07
N PHE A 225 3.25 -16.70 -0.20
CA PHE A 225 4.71 -16.65 -0.20
C PHE A 225 5.30 -16.89 1.19
N GLU A 226 4.53 -17.51 2.08
CA GLU A 226 4.90 -17.73 3.48
C GLU A 226 6.23 -18.50 3.64
N HIS A 227 6.58 -19.32 2.63
CA HIS A 227 7.85 -20.09 2.60
C HIS A 227 9.01 -19.35 1.95
N ALA A 228 8.74 -18.21 1.28
CA ALA A 228 9.72 -17.49 0.47
C ALA A 228 9.99 -16.09 0.97
N ALA A 229 9.30 -15.66 2.02
CA ALA A 229 9.38 -14.32 2.57
C ALA A 229 9.71 -14.35 4.05
N SER A 230 10.47 -13.35 4.49
CA SER A 230 10.84 -13.15 5.90
C SER A 230 10.67 -11.66 6.25
N PHE A 231 10.01 -11.42 7.39
CA PHE A 231 9.84 -10.06 7.91
C PHE A 231 11.19 -9.38 8.16
N ALA A 232 12.12 -10.09 8.79
CA ALA A 232 13.44 -9.58 9.14
C ALA A 232 14.30 -9.26 7.90
N GLU A 233 14.32 -10.15 6.91
CA GLU A 233 15.12 -9.95 5.68
C GLU A 233 14.59 -8.75 4.88
N GLY A 234 13.27 -8.62 4.69
CA GLY A 234 12.67 -7.49 4.01
C GLY A 234 12.95 -6.16 4.69
N LEU A 235 12.98 -6.13 6.03
CA LEU A 235 13.35 -4.93 6.78
C LEU A 235 14.84 -4.59 6.63
N GLN A 236 15.73 -5.56 6.74
CA GLN A 236 17.18 -5.36 6.65
C GLN A 236 17.61 -4.82 5.29
N GLU A 237 16.97 -5.26 4.20
CA GLU A 237 17.30 -4.82 2.84
C GLU A 237 17.14 -3.31 2.66
N VAL A 238 16.15 -2.71 3.31
CA VAL A 238 15.82 -1.28 3.14
C VAL A 238 16.27 -0.39 4.30
N ALA A 239 16.41 -0.93 5.51
CA ALA A 239 16.62 -0.14 6.73
C ALA A 239 17.93 0.69 6.71
N ALA A 240 18.97 0.21 6.02
CA ALA A 240 20.24 0.93 5.89
C ALA A 240 20.19 2.09 4.87
N ARG A 241 19.17 2.12 4.01
CA ARG A 241 19.12 3.02 2.83
C ARG A 241 18.04 4.09 2.92
N PHE A 242 16.96 3.84 3.66
CA PHE A 242 15.77 4.66 3.66
C PHE A 242 15.38 5.12 5.07
N ASP A 243 14.69 6.27 5.12
CA ASP A 243 13.97 6.76 6.29
C ASP A 243 12.52 7.00 5.88
N ASP A 244 11.59 6.30 6.54
CA ASP A 244 10.18 6.33 6.20
C ASP A 244 9.38 7.36 7.02
N THR A 245 10.01 8.02 7.99
CA THR A 245 9.33 8.89 8.96
C THR A 245 8.53 10.00 8.31
N GLN A 246 9.12 10.72 7.35
CA GLN A 246 8.44 11.82 6.67
C GLN A 246 7.28 11.34 5.80
N ALA A 247 7.50 10.26 5.04
CA ALA A 247 6.48 9.69 4.17
C ALA A 247 5.31 9.12 4.97
N ALA A 248 5.59 8.38 6.06
CA ALA A 248 4.57 7.82 6.94
C ALA A 248 3.72 8.91 7.61
N ARG A 249 4.34 10.00 8.08
CA ARG A 249 3.61 11.16 8.61
C ARG A 249 2.71 11.81 7.55
N SER A 250 3.23 12.00 6.36
CA SER A 250 2.51 12.66 5.27
C SER A 250 1.31 11.86 4.80
N LEU A 251 1.46 10.54 4.65
CA LEU A 251 0.42 9.66 4.12
C LEU A 251 -0.60 9.24 5.18
N TYR A 252 -0.12 8.85 6.36
CA TYR A 252 -0.95 8.17 7.35
C TYR A 252 -1.26 9.00 8.59
N GLY A 253 -0.67 10.20 8.70
CA GLY A 253 -0.84 11.05 9.89
C GLY A 253 -0.17 10.50 11.15
N ILE A 254 0.69 9.49 11.02
CA ILE A 254 1.42 8.87 12.14
C ILE A 254 2.37 9.89 12.76
N ARG A 255 2.35 10.00 14.09
CA ARG A 255 3.12 10.96 14.89
C ARG A 255 3.97 10.20 15.91
N VAL A 256 5.24 10.03 15.63
CA VAL A 256 6.19 9.42 16.59
C VAL A 256 7.50 10.15 16.57
#